data_99ead76bbea5c647f02063a502d80706
#
_entry.id   99ead76bbea5c647f02063a502d80706
#
_cell.length_a   1.000
_cell.length_b   1.000
_cell.length_c   1.000
_cell.angle_alpha   90.00
_cell.angle_beta   90.00
_cell.angle_gamma   90.00
#
_symmetry.space_group_name_H-M   'P 1'
#
loop_
_entity.id
_entity.type
_entity.pdbx_description
1 polymer ?
#
loop_
_entity_poly.entity_id
_entity_poly.type
_entity_poly.pdbx_seq_one_letter_code
_entity_poly.pdbx_strand_id
1 'polypeptide(L)'
;MHALRGVAALTVITLAAAPCTQAAQPAWPDKPIRLVVGSAAGSGPDIIARVMADRLYGVWGQRIVVDPRPGVSGLLSADIVTRSSADGYTWMIMTSQLFVATAVYSNHKINLARDFASISLIGTVPYVLVVNPSVAKTTAELIEAGKKAPGTLRYGSAGAGGGEHITAFLFGHMAGANFLHVPYKGIPQAVADTVAREVHFATPVLPVAMPFVQSGRLRALGVTTRKRAALLPDVPAIADTLPGYENFGWYAMVAPSGTPPEILAKVNAEAIKAIKEPQFAEQLRSLGIDIVGNTRAEFDTFRRNETKRMGDIIKAASLNLQ
;
A
#
# COMPACT_ATOMS: atom_id res chain seq x y z
N MET A 1 -45.89 41.37 -83.25
CA MET A 1 -44.67 41.50 -82.36
C MET A 1 -45.12 41.31 -80.95
N HIS A 2 -45.01 40.07 -80.40
CA HIS A 2 -45.36 39.74 -79.06
C HIS A 2 -44.17 39.31 -78.29
N ALA A 3 -43.78 40.02 -77.22
CA ALA A 3 -42.68 39.74 -76.37
C ALA A 3 -43.19 38.81 -75.21
N LEU A 4 -42.73 37.56 -75.13
CA LEU A 4 -42.88 36.67 -74.00
C LEU A 4 -41.93 37.03 -72.86
N ARG A 5 -42.44 37.41 -71.75
CA ARG A 5 -41.70 37.52 -70.47
C ARG A 5 -41.69 36.22 -69.76
N GLY A 6 -40.57 35.49 -69.65
CA GLY A 6 -40.38 34.32 -68.86
C GLY A 6 -40.12 34.74 -67.40
N VAL A 7 -40.94 34.20 -66.46
CA VAL A 7 -40.75 34.32 -65.01
C VAL A 7 -39.99 33.11 -64.56
N ALA A 8 -38.73 33.30 -64.10
CA ALA A 8 -37.98 32.23 -63.47
C ALA A 8 -38.38 32.11 -61.98
N ALA A 9 -38.95 31.00 -61.60
CA ALA A 9 -39.25 30.68 -60.20
C ALA A 9 -38.00 30.15 -59.51
N LEU A 10 -37.49 30.90 -58.55
CA LEU A 10 -36.37 30.49 -57.70
C LEU A 10 -36.89 29.60 -56.56
N THR A 11 -36.63 28.29 -56.62
CA THR A 11 -36.99 27.35 -55.56
C THR A 11 -35.90 27.39 -54.45
N VAL A 12 -36.23 28.03 -53.34
CA VAL A 12 -35.33 28.02 -52.13
C VAL A 12 -35.51 26.69 -51.43
N ILE A 13 -34.49 25.83 -51.52
CA ILE A 13 -34.41 24.57 -50.71
C ILE A 13 -33.89 24.95 -49.34
N THR A 14 -34.79 25.00 -48.37
CA THR A 14 -34.45 25.13 -46.94
C THR A 14 -33.92 23.79 -46.43
N LEU A 15 -32.56 23.72 -46.25
CA LEU A 15 -31.93 22.58 -45.63
C LEU A 15 -32.21 22.62 -44.12
N ALA A 16 -33.15 21.79 -43.66
CA ALA A 16 -33.42 21.64 -42.24
C ALA A 16 -32.22 20.94 -41.59
N ALA A 17 -31.42 21.69 -40.82
CA ALA A 17 -30.37 21.12 -39.95
C ALA A 17 -31.04 20.27 -38.87
N ALA A 18 -30.96 18.94 -39.00
CA ALA A 18 -31.34 18.03 -37.96
C ALA A 18 -30.46 18.27 -36.69
N PRO A 19 -31.06 18.45 -35.52
CA PRO A 19 -30.23 18.56 -34.30
C PRO A 19 -29.46 17.25 -34.12
N CYS A 20 -28.12 17.33 -34.12
CA CYS A 20 -27.25 16.24 -33.72
C CYS A 20 -27.52 15.99 -32.23
N THR A 21 -28.37 15.01 -31.93
CA THR A 21 -28.56 14.51 -30.58
C THR A 21 -27.25 13.90 -30.17
N GLN A 22 -26.44 14.67 -29.43
CA GLN A 22 -25.23 14.19 -28.79
C GLN A 22 -25.69 13.13 -27.80
N ALA A 23 -25.51 11.83 -28.15
CA ALA A 23 -25.78 10.72 -27.26
C ALA A 23 -25.00 11.00 -25.97
N ALA A 24 -25.69 11.21 -24.86
CA ALA A 24 -25.07 11.36 -23.56
C ALA A 24 -24.16 10.14 -23.35
N GLN A 25 -22.86 10.36 -23.23
CA GLN A 25 -21.96 9.27 -22.89
C GLN A 25 -22.48 8.62 -21.60
N PRO A 26 -22.57 7.28 -21.57
CA PRO A 26 -23.04 6.59 -20.36
C PRO A 26 -22.19 7.05 -19.17
N ALA A 27 -22.89 7.35 -18.08
CA ALA A 27 -22.22 7.87 -16.88
C ALA A 27 -21.24 6.82 -16.36
N TRP A 28 -19.96 7.15 -16.28
CA TRP A 28 -18.94 6.28 -15.70
C TRP A 28 -19.28 5.98 -14.22
N PRO A 29 -19.12 4.72 -13.73
CA PRO A 29 -18.79 3.50 -14.45
C PRO A 29 -20.03 2.83 -15.09
N ASP A 30 -19.90 2.34 -16.32
CA ASP A 30 -20.94 1.63 -17.07
C ASP A 30 -20.63 0.14 -17.30
N LYS A 31 -19.43 -0.30 -16.89
CA LYS A 31 -18.95 -1.69 -16.97
C LYS A 31 -18.15 -2.08 -15.71
N PRO A 32 -17.88 -3.38 -15.49
CA PRO A 32 -17.09 -3.83 -14.34
C PRO A 32 -15.69 -3.20 -14.28
N ILE A 33 -15.26 -2.92 -13.05
CA ILE A 33 -13.94 -2.36 -12.74
C ILE A 33 -13.04 -3.49 -12.24
N ARG A 34 -11.78 -3.49 -12.64
CA ARG A 34 -10.75 -4.43 -12.18
C ARG A 34 -9.91 -3.79 -11.07
N LEU A 35 -9.83 -4.45 -9.91
CA LEU A 35 -8.98 -4.04 -8.79
C LEU A 35 -7.85 -5.06 -8.60
N VAL A 36 -6.67 -4.72 -9.09
CA VAL A 36 -5.49 -5.59 -9.04
C VAL A 36 -4.85 -5.54 -7.65
N VAL A 37 -4.45 -6.70 -7.13
CA VAL A 37 -3.81 -6.83 -5.81
C VAL A 37 -2.49 -7.58 -5.96
N GLY A 38 -1.38 -6.97 -5.53
CA GLY A 38 -0.03 -7.54 -5.66
C GLY A 38 0.32 -8.63 -4.65
N SER A 39 -0.67 -9.17 -3.94
CA SER A 39 -0.52 -10.17 -2.89
C SER A 39 -1.45 -11.35 -3.12
N ALA A 40 -1.19 -12.47 -2.44
CA ALA A 40 -2.03 -13.67 -2.54
C ALA A 40 -3.45 -13.41 -2.01
N ALA A 41 -4.41 -14.18 -2.52
CA ALA A 41 -5.77 -14.20 -1.99
C ALA A 41 -5.78 -14.52 -0.49
N GLY A 42 -6.65 -13.85 0.27
CA GLY A 42 -6.73 -13.97 1.74
C GLY A 42 -5.67 -13.16 2.50
N SER A 43 -4.75 -12.48 1.83
CA SER A 43 -3.81 -11.55 2.48
C SER A 43 -4.50 -10.25 2.90
N GLY A 44 -3.85 -9.47 3.78
CA GLY A 44 -4.37 -8.16 4.21
C GLY A 44 -4.79 -7.25 3.06
N PRO A 45 -3.94 -7.01 2.03
CA PRO A 45 -4.33 -6.24 0.85
C PRO A 45 -5.53 -6.81 0.07
N ASP A 46 -5.67 -8.13 -0.03
CA ASP A 46 -6.80 -8.77 -0.70
C ASP A 46 -8.10 -8.59 0.10
N ILE A 47 -8.05 -8.71 1.42
CA ILE A 47 -9.21 -8.45 2.30
C ILE A 47 -9.66 -7.00 2.15
N ILE A 48 -8.73 -6.04 2.20
CA ILE A 48 -9.01 -4.61 2.00
C ILE A 48 -9.68 -4.38 0.64
N ALA A 49 -9.11 -4.98 -0.43
CA ALA A 49 -9.64 -4.85 -1.79
C ALA A 49 -11.10 -5.36 -1.89
N ARG A 50 -11.41 -6.51 -1.28
CA ARG A 50 -12.76 -7.09 -1.30
C ARG A 50 -13.76 -6.23 -0.57
N VAL A 51 -13.42 -5.76 0.63
CA VAL A 51 -14.32 -4.88 1.40
C VAL A 51 -14.53 -3.55 0.66
N MET A 52 -13.47 -2.97 0.07
CA MET A 52 -13.62 -1.77 -0.78
C MET A 52 -14.49 -2.05 -2.00
N ALA A 53 -14.32 -3.21 -2.65
CA ALA A 53 -15.10 -3.60 -3.82
C ALA A 53 -16.60 -3.71 -3.50
N ASP A 54 -16.94 -4.34 -2.38
CA ASP A 54 -18.34 -4.50 -1.94
C ASP A 54 -18.98 -3.14 -1.62
N ARG A 55 -18.26 -2.25 -0.95
CA ARG A 55 -18.76 -0.92 -0.60
C ARG A 55 -18.99 -0.04 -1.83
N LEU A 56 -18.02 -0.01 -2.74
CA LEU A 56 -18.14 0.79 -3.95
C LEU A 56 -19.16 0.21 -4.95
N TYR A 57 -19.39 -1.11 -4.93
CA TYR A 57 -20.50 -1.73 -5.65
C TYR A 57 -21.85 -1.16 -5.20
N GLY A 58 -22.06 -1.03 -3.90
CA GLY A 58 -23.27 -0.44 -3.32
C GLY A 58 -23.52 1.00 -3.77
N VAL A 59 -22.44 1.76 -4.10
CA VAL A 59 -22.54 3.15 -4.58
C VAL A 59 -22.85 3.24 -6.07
N TRP A 60 -22.21 2.40 -6.89
CA TRP A 60 -22.23 2.55 -8.35
C TRP A 60 -23.03 1.48 -9.07
N GLY A 61 -23.44 0.41 -8.39
CA GLY A 61 -24.12 -0.75 -9.01
C GLY A 61 -23.23 -1.51 -9.99
N GLN A 62 -21.95 -1.13 -10.12
CA GLN A 62 -20.98 -1.78 -11.01
C GLN A 62 -20.02 -2.67 -10.25
N ARG A 63 -19.86 -3.89 -10.75
CA ARG A 63 -19.02 -4.89 -10.13
C ARG A 63 -17.55 -4.46 -10.11
N ILE A 64 -16.90 -4.59 -8.96
CA ILE A 64 -15.46 -4.43 -8.84
C ILE A 64 -14.85 -5.82 -8.66
N VAL A 65 -14.11 -6.27 -9.67
CA VAL A 65 -13.50 -7.61 -9.69
C VAL A 65 -12.11 -7.52 -9.06
N VAL A 66 -11.96 -8.09 -7.87
CA VAL A 66 -10.65 -8.21 -7.21
C VAL A 66 -9.83 -9.28 -7.91
N ASP A 67 -8.64 -8.92 -8.39
CA ASP A 67 -7.76 -9.77 -9.19
C ASP A 67 -6.38 -9.89 -8.52
N PRO A 68 -6.15 -10.92 -7.68
CA PRO A 68 -4.87 -11.16 -7.04
C PRO A 68 -3.80 -11.58 -8.07
N ARG A 69 -2.70 -10.83 -8.12
CA ARG A 69 -1.53 -11.08 -8.99
C ARG A 69 -0.24 -11.00 -8.18
N PRO A 70 0.01 -11.98 -7.30
CA PRO A 70 1.20 -11.98 -6.47
C PRO A 70 2.46 -12.18 -7.32
N GLY A 71 3.57 -11.58 -6.89
CA GLY A 71 4.87 -11.78 -7.50
C GLY A 71 5.81 -10.61 -7.26
N VAL A 72 7.04 -10.92 -6.89
CA VAL A 72 8.16 -10.01 -6.66
C VAL A 72 7.73 -8.73 -5.89
N SER A 73 7.14 -8.94 -4.70
CA SER A 73 6.67 -7.84 -3.82
C SER A 73 5.74 -6.83 -4.51
N GLY A 74 4.94 -7.29 -5.48
CA GLY A 74 3.96 -6.46 -6.20
C GLY A 74 4.45 -5.89 -7.54
N LEU A 75 5.68 -6.12 -7.97
CA LEU A 75 6.19 -5.65 -9.28
C LEU A 75 5.39 -6.23 -10.45
N LEU A 76 4.97 -7.52 -10.37
CA LEU A 76 4.14 -8.11 -11.41
C LEU A 76 2.79 -7.41 -11.56
N SER A 77 2.11 -7.14 -10.46
CA SER A 77 0.83 -6.41 -10.46
C SER A 77 0.99 -4.97 -10.93
N ALA A 78 2.07 -4.31 -10.54
CA ALA A 78 2.39 -2.96 -10.99
C ALA A 78 2.61 -2.91 -12.52
N ASP A 79 3.35 -3.86 -13.10
CA ASP A 79 3.55 -3.96 -14.56
C ASP A 79 2.22 -4.16 -15.31
N ILE A 80 1.32 -5.01 -14.78
CA ILE A 80 -0.03 -5.20 -15.35
C ILE A 80 -0.81 -3.89 -15.37
N VAL A 81 -0.78 -3.13 -14.27
CA VAL A 81 -1.56 -1.89 -14.15
C VAL A 81 -0.97 -0.78 -15.01
N THR A 82 0.34 -0.63 -15.08
CA THR A 82 0.99 0.38 -15.94
C THR A 82 0.73 0.18 -17.43
N ARG A 83 0.42 -1.05 -17.85
CA ARG A 83 0.05 -1.38 -19.24
C ARG A 83 -1.45 -1.35 -19.50
N SER A 84 -2.28 -1.14 -18.48
CA SER A 84 -3.73 -1.07 -18.63
C SER A 84 -4.15 0.28 -19.18
N SER A 85 -5.33 0.32 -19.83
CA SER A 85 -5.91 1.58 -20.31
C SER A 85 -6.16 2.53 -19.15
N ALA A 86 -5.88 3.82 -19.38
CA ALA A 86 -6.10 4.88 -18.39
C ALA A 86 -7.55 5.41 -18.45
N ASP A 87 -8.53 4.50 -18.59
CA ASP A 87 -9.96 4.80 -18.74
C ASP A 87 -10.75 4.78 -17.42
N GLY A 88 -10.05 4.54 -16.29
CA GLY A 88 -10.65 4.46 -14.97
C GLY A 88 -11.21 3.08 -14.58
N TYR A 89 -11.10 2.06 -15.43
CA TYR A 89 -11.61 0.71 -15.15
C TYR A 89 -10.56 -0.28 -14.63
N THR A 90 -9.34 0.18 -14.40
CA THR A 90 -8.30 -0.61 -13.72
C THR A 90 -7.72 0.19 -12.57
N TRP A 91 -7.74 -0.38 -11.36
CA TRP A 91 -7.11 0.17 -10.16
C TRP A 91 -6.18 -0.86 -9.54
N MET A 92 -5.40 -0.42 -8.57
CA MET A 92 -4.50 -1.30 -7.81
C MET A 92 -4.54 -0.95 -6.32
N ILE A 93 -4.53 -1.99 -5.47
CA ILE A 93 -4.10 -1.83 -4.08
C ILE A 93 -2.57 -1.85 -4.07
N MET A 94 -1.98 -0.68 -3.89
CA MET A 94 -0.55 -0.48 -3.76
C MET A 94 -0.14 -0.63 -2.29
N THR A 95 1.01 -1.24 -2.04
CA THR A 95 1.55 -1.43 -0.69
C THR A 95 2.95 -0.83 -0.56
N SER A 96 3.38 -0.56 0.67
CA SER A 96 4.75 -0.12 0.97
C SER A 96 5.82 -1.07 0.43
N GLN A 97 5.52 -2.37 0.30
CA GLN A 97 6.45 -3.37 -0.24
C GLN A 97 6.83 -3.09 -1.70
N LEU A 98 5.90 -2.55 -2.50
CA LEU A 98 6.21 -2.18 -3.88
C LEU A 98 7.25 -1.05 -3.94
N PHE A 99 7.20 -0.08 -3.01
CA PHE A 99 8.20 0.98 -2.92
C PHE A 99 9.60 0.43 -2.63
N VAL A 100 9.69 -0.49 -1.68
CA VAL A 100 10.95 -1.20 -1.40
C VAL A 100 11.41 -1.98 -2.62
N ALA A 101 10.51 -2.75 -3.24
CA ALA A 101 10.85 -3.57 -4.40
C ALA A 101 11.40 -2.73 -5.57
N THR A 102 10.79 -1.58 -5.88
CA THR A 102 11.28 -0.69 -6.95
C THR A 102 12.64 -0.04 -6.64
N ALA A 103 13.02 0.06 -5.40
CA ALA A 103 14.31 0.61 -5.01
C ALA A 103 15.43 -0.44 -4.89
N VAL A 104 15.05 -1.70 -4.66
CA VAL A 104 15.98 -2.82 -4.41
C VAL A 104 16.25 -3.65 -5.69
N TYR A 105 15.22 -3.90 -6.50
CA TYR A 105 15.38 -4.63 -7.75
C TYR A 105 15.65 -3.67 -8.90
N SER A 106 16.69 -3.91 -9.67
CA SER A 106 17.06 -3.05 -10.82
C SER A 106 16.40 -3.47 -12.12
N ASN A 107 15.96 -4.74 -12.23
CA ASN A 107 15.43 -5.32 -13.47
C ASN A 107 13.91 -5.07 -13.65
N HIS A 108 13.48 -3.80 -13.58
CA HIS A 108 12.12 -3.38 -13.91
C HIS A 108 12.12 -1.97 -14.53
N LYS A 109 11.02 -1.61 -15.22
CA LYS A 109 10.84 -0.29 -15.84
C LYS A 109 9.85 0.61 -15.09
N ILE A 110 9.36 0.16 -13.94
CA ILE A 110 8.32 0.84 -13.17
C ILE A 110 8.90 2.08 -12.50
N ASN A 111 8.24 3.21 -12.69
CA ASN A 111 8.49 4.46 -11.97
C ASN A 111 7.23 4.84 -11.20
N LEU A 112 7.28 4.73 -9.89
CA LEU A 112 6.11 4.92 -9.03
C LEU A 112 5.49 6.32 -9.16
N ALA A 113 6.30 7.36 -9.40
CA ALA A 113 5.80 8.72 -9.54
C ALA A 113 5.17 8.99 -10.91
N ARG A 114 5.74 8.42 -11.97
CA ARG A 114 5.29 8.63 -13.35
C ARG A 114 4.10 7.77 -13.75
N ASP A 115 4.11 6.49 -13.34
CA ASP A 115 3.26 5.45 -13.94
C ASP A 115 1.91 5.30 -13.24
N PHE A 116 1.74 5.92 -12.06
CA PHE A 116 0.52 5.80 -11.27
C PHE A 116 -0.08 7.15 -10.89
N ALA A 117 -1.39 7.26 -11.05
CA ALA A 117 -2.21 8.33 -10.51
C ALA A 117 -2.72 7.95 -9.10
N SER A 118 -2.60 8.86 -8.15
CA SER A 118 -3.07 8.67 -6.78
C SER A 118 -4.59 8.70 -6.71
N ILE A 119 -5.17 7.76 -5.94
CA ILE A 119 -6.57 7.79 -5.52
C ILE A 119 -6.61 8.16 -4.04
N SER A 120 -6.19 7.28 -3.11
CA SER A 120 -6.17 7.57 -1.67
C SER A 120 -5.24 6.64 -0.91
N LEU A 121 -4.59 7.13 0.13
CA LEU A 121 -3.99 6.30 1.17
C LEU A 121 -5.13 5.75 2.06
N ILE A 122 -5.26 4.44 2.12
CA ILE A 122 -6.30 3.76 2.91
C ILE A 122 -5.94 3.84 4.39
N GLY A 123 -4.72 3.43 4.73
CA GLY A 123 -4.24 3.43 6.10
C GLY A 123 -2.81 2.92 6.23
N THR A 124 -2.31 2.98 7.45
CA THR A 124 -0.98 2.53 7.83
C THR A 124 -1.08 1.35 8.79
N VAL A 125 -0.06 0.49 8.82
CA VAL A 125 0.02 -0.65 9.73
C VAL A 125 1.38 -0.65 10.41
N PRO A 126 1.45 -0.65 11.76
CA PRO A 126 2.72 -0.73 12.46
C PRO A 126 3.35 -2.11 12.31
N TYR A 127 4.67 -2.15 12.30
CA TYR A 127 5.41 -3.35 12.67
C TYR A 127 5.57 -3.39 14.20
N VAL A 128 5.86 -4.57 14.72
CA VAL A 128 6.08 -4.77 16.15
C VAL A 128 7.44 -5.45 16.33
N LEU A 129 8.32 -4.83 17.09
CA LEU A 129 9.58 -5.45 17.50
C LEU A 129 9.28 -6.54 18.53
N VAL A 130 9.32 -7.79 18.12
CA VAL A 130 9.05 -8.94 19.00
C VAL A 130 10.32 -9.75 19.21
N VAL A 131 10.49 -10.22 20.45
CA VAL A 131 11.61 -11.09 20.85
C VAL A 131 11.07 -12.34 21.55
N ASN A 132 11.89 -13.40 21.56
CA ASN A 132 11.68 -14.43 22.58
C ASN A 132 11.85 -13.80 23.98
N PRO A 133 10.97 -14.08 24.96
CA PRO A 133 11.03 -13.44 26.29
C PRO A 133 12.34 -13.59 27.05
N SER A 134 13.17 -14.57 26.68
CA SER A 134 14.51 -14.79 27.28
C SER A 134 15.59 -13.88 26.72
N VAL A 135 15.37 -13.16 25.59
CA VAL A 135 16.39 -12.36 24.91
C VAL A 135 16.52 -10.97 25.53
N ALA A 136 15.40 -10.28 25.71
CA ALA A 136 15.35 -8.92 26.28
C ALA A 136 13.99 -8.63 26.90
N LYS A 137 13.94 -7.70 27.84
CA LYS A 137 12.71 -7.21 28.46
C LYS A 137 12.26 -5.86 27.87
N THR A 138 13.21 -5.09 27.34
CA THR A 138 12.99 -3.74 26.80
C THR A 138 13.75 -3.54 25.49
N THR A 139 13.35 -2.52 24.72
CA THR A 139 14.04 -2.09 23.50
C THR A 139 15.50 -1.69 23.81
N ALA A 140 15.72 -1.00 24.94
CA ALA A 140 17.06 -0.60 25.37
C ALA A 140 17.98 -1.81 25.64
N GLU A 141 17.48 -2.83 26.33
CA GLU A 141 18.24 -4.07 26.58
C GLU A 141 18.66 -4.77 25.28
N LEU A 142 17.75 -4.84 24.28
CA LEU A 142 18.08 -5.43 22.98
C LEU A 142 19.16 -4.62 22.23
N ILE A 143 19.08 -3.29 22.28
CA ILE A 143 20.12 -2.41 21.71
C ILE A 143 21.48 -2.66 22.38
N GLU A 144 21.52 -2.67 23.68
CA GLU A 144 22.76 -2.90 24.43
C GLU A 144 23.36 -4.28 24.16
N ALA A 145 22.51 -5.30 24.07
CA ALA A 145 22.95 -6.65 23.71
C ALA A 145 23.57 -6.70 22.31
N GLY A 146 22.95 -6.02 21.32
CA GLY A 146 23.46 -5.93 19.96
C GLY A 146 24.78 -5.14 19.84
N LYS A 147 24.97 -4.12 20.68
CA LYS A 147 26.23 -3.36 20.76
C LYS A 147 27.36 -4.17 21.42
N LYS A 148 27.06 -4.92 22.50
CA LYS A 148 28.05 -5.73 23.22
C LYS A 148 28.57 -6.92 22.42
N ALA A 149 27.69 -7.50 21.56
CA ALA A 149 28.05 -8.67 20.77
C ALA A 149 27.63 -8.48 19.30
N PRO A 150 28.36 -7.63 18.52
CA PRO A 150 28.01 -7.33 17.14
C PRO A 150 27.91 -8.58 16.27
N GLY A 151 26.84 -8.70 15.47
CA GLY A 151 26.63 -9.83 14.55
C GLY A 151 26.23 -11.16 15.18
N THR A 152 26.07 -11.24 16.51
CA THR A 152 25.65 -12.47 17.19
C THR A 152 24.14 -12.61 17.30
N LEU A 153 23.44 -11.50 17.53
CA LEU A 153 21.98 -11.50 17.57
C LEU A 153 21.42 -11.51 16.14
N ARG A 154 20.54 -12.48 15.90
CA ARG A 154 19.93 -12.72 14.58
C ARG A 154 18.48 -12.23 14.55
N TYR A 155 18.05 -11.67 13.42
CA TYR A 155 16.63 -11.37 13.19
C TYR A 155 16.11 -12.04 11.94
N GLY A 156 14.83 -12.45 12.01
CA GLY A 156 14.13 -13.05 10.89
C GLY A 156 13.27 -12.05 10.12
N SER A 157 13.18 -12.21 8.79
CA SER A 157 12.28 -11.47 7.92
C SER A 157 11.66 -12.34 6.83
N ALA A 158 10.68 -11.83 6.10
CA ALA A 158 10.07 -12.51 4.95
C ALA A 158 10.95 -12.49 3.68
N GLY A 159 12.23 -12.17 3.81
CA GLY A 159 13.20 -12.13 2.73
C GLY A 159 13.95 -10.79 2.65
N ALA A 160 15.02 -10.78 1.88
CA ALA A 160 15.85 -9.60 1.68
C ALA A 160 15.04 -8.50 0.96
N GLY A 161 15.16 -7.26 1.42
CA GLY A 161 14.44 -6.12 0.85
C GLY A 161 12.94 -6.08 1.21
N GLY A 162 12.42 -6.99 2.04
CA GLY A 162 11.05 -6.91 2.55
C GLY A 162 10.87 -5.83 3.64
N GLY A 163 9.62 -5.47 3.94
CA GLY A 163 9.31 -4.45 4.95
C GLY A 163 9.89 -4.78 6.33
N GLU A 164 9.84 -6.04 6.76
CA GLU A 164 10.39 -6.52 8.01
C GLU A 164 11.93 -6.42 8.04
N HIS A 165 12.59 -6.74 6.91
CA HIS A 165 14.04 -6.58 6.79
C HIS A 165 14.45 -5.11 6.95
N ILE A 166 13.81 -4.21 6.20
CA ILE A 166 14.07 -2.75 6.27
C ILE A 166 13.81 -2.22 7.69
N THR A 167 12.73 -2.69 8.33
CA THR A 167 12.36 -2.29 9.70
C THR A 167 13.45 -2.67 10.71
N ALA A 168 13.88 -3.92 10.69
CA ALA A 168 14.93 -4.42 11.61
C ALA A 168 16.29 -3.82 11.29
N PHE A 169 16.63 -3.65 10.00
CA PHE A 169 17.86 -2.98 9.58
C PHE A 169 17.92 -1.53 10.09
N LEU A 170 16.86 -0.75 9.84
CA LEU A 170 16.78 0.64 10.28
C LEU A 170 16.92 0.75 11.81
N PHE A 171 16.30 -0.17 12.55
CA PHE A 171 16.43 -0.25 14.00
C PHE A 171 17.89 -0.43 14.43
N GLY A 172 18.59 -1.41 13.89
CA GLY A 172 19.99 -1.66 14.18
C GLY A 172 20.90 -0.50 13.77
N HIS A 173 20.70 0.02 12.55
CA HIS A 173 21.47 1.13 12.01
C HIS A 173 21.37 2.39 12.88
N MET A 174 20.16 2.82 13.23
CA MET A 174 19.95 4.00 14.08
C MET A 174 20.43 3.78 15.51
N ALA A 175 20.31 2.56 16.02
CA ALA A 175 20.80 2.21 17.35
C ALA A 175 22.34 2.06 17.43
N GLY A 176 23.06 2.02 16.31
CA GLY A 176 24.47 1.68 16.26
C GLY A 176 24.74 0.24 16.73
N ALA A 177 23.80 -0.66 16.53
CA ALA A 177 23.86 -2.08 16.88
C ALA A 177 23.89 -2.94 15.61
N ASN A 178 24.74 -3.97 15.58
CA ASN A 178 24.86 -4.84 14.43
C ASN A 178 24.14 -6.17 14.68
N PHE A 179 23.10 -6.43 13.90
CA PHE A 179 22.27 -7.64 13.93
C PHE A 179 22.41 -8.42 12.63
N LEU A 180 22.48 -9.75 12.73
CA LEU A 180 22.62 -10.61 11.55
C LEU A 180 21.23 -10.92 10.96
N HIS A 181 21.04 -10.64 9.68
CA HIS A 181 19.80 -10.95 8.96
C HIS A 181 19.70 -12.41 8.57
N VAL A 182 18.55 -13.04 8.84
CA VAL A 182 18.20 -14.40 8.40
C VAL A 182 16.92 -14.30 7.54
N PRO A 183 17.02 -14.43 6.21
CA PRO A 183 15.87 -14.38 5.32
C PRO A 183 15.10 -15.70 5.31
N TYR A 184 13.77 -15.62 5.39
CA TYR A 184 12.81 -16.72 5.26
C TYR A 184 11.95 -16.55 4.01
N LYS A 185 11.21 -17.60 3.62
CA LYS A 185 10.23 -17.53 2.52
C LYS A 185 8.97 -16.75 2.88
N GLY A 186 8.76 -16.44 4.18
CA GLY A 186 7.63 -15.69 4.68
C GLY A 186 7.74 -15.38 6.15
N ILE A 187 7.07 -14.31 6.61
CA ILE A 187 7.14 -13.84 7.99
C ILE A 187 6.59 -14.85 9.03
N PRO A 188 5.58 -15.70 8.74
CA PRO A 188 5.12 -16.70 9.70
C PRO A 188 6.23 -17.67 10.13
N GLN A 189 7.11 -18.07 9.21
CA GLN A 189 8.26 -18.93 9.52
C GLN A 189 9.27 -18.21 10.41
N ALA A 190 9.63 -16.96 10.08
CA ALA A 190 10.53 -16.16 10.90
C ALA A 190 9.99 -15.95 12.34
N VAL A 191 8.68 -15.73 12.48
CA VAL A 191 8.02 -15.62 13.80
C VAL A 191 8.06 -16.94 14.57
N ALA A 192 7.79 -18.07 13.90
CA ALA A 192 7.89 -19.40 14.52
C ALA A 192 9.32 -19.67 15.04
N ASP A 193 10.32 -19.34 14.25
CA ASP A 193 11.73 -19.50 14.60
C ASP A 193 12.20 -18.48 15.68
N THR A 194 11.55 -17.33 15.78
CA THR A 194 11.74 -16.42 16.92
C THR A 194 11.20 -17.03 18.20
N VAL A 195 10.05 -17.72 18.15
CA VAL A 195 9.51 -18.47 19.30
C VAL A 195 10.45 -19.62 19.69
N ALA A 196 11.00 -20.34 18.70
CA ALA A 196 11.93 -21.44 18.91
C ALA A 196 13.35 -21.01 19.32
N ARG A 197 13.68 -19.71 19.26
CA ARG A 197 15.00 -19.11 19.52
C ARG A 197 16.05 -19.40 18.43
N GLU A 198 15.64 -19.84 17.25
CA GLU A 198 16.56 -19.98 16.12
C GLU A 198 17.00 -18.60 15.60
N VAL A 199 16.12 -17.61 15.71
CA VAL A 199 16.47 -16.19 15.65
C VAL A 199 16.01 -15.47 16.92
N HIS A 200 16.62 -14.34 17.25
CA HIS A 200 16.44 -13.65 18.53
C HIS A 200 15.22 -12.73 18.52
N PHE A 201 14.96 -12.09 17.36
CA PHE A 201 13.85 -11.18 17.19
C PHE A 201 13.33 -11.14 15.73
N ALA A 202 12.17 -10.57 15.56
CA ALA A 202 11.57 -10.27 14.27
C ALA A 202 10.75 -8.97 14.37
N THR A 203 10.38 -8.42 13.22
CA THR A 203 9.54 -7.21 13.13
C THR A 203 8.30 -7.45 12.25
N PRO A 204 7.43 -8.43 12.60
CA PRO A 204 6.20 -8.67 11.85
C PRO A 204 5.27 -7.46 11.91
N VAL A 205 4.33 -7.35 10.95
CA VAL A 205 3.19 -6.44 11.07
C VAL A 205 2.32 -6.84 12.27
N LEU A 206 1.67 -5.85 12.88
CA LEU A 206 0.89 -6.02 14.11
C LEU A 206 -0.06 -7.21 14.12
N PRO A 207 -0.90 -7.48 13.10
CA PRO A 207 -1.82 -8.62 13.12
C PRO A 207 -1.11 -9.98 13.21
N VAL A 208 0.08 -10.10 12.63
CA VAL A 208 0.87 -11.33 12.69
C VAL A 208 1.53 -11.51 14.05
N ALA A 209 1.92 -10.42 14.71
CA ALA A 209 2.52 -10.46 16.04
C ALA A 209 1.50 -10.83 17.15
N MET A 210 0.26 -10.32 17.03
CA MET A 210 -0.76 -10.35 18.09
C MET A 210 -0.98 -11.72 18.76
N PRO A 211 -1.22 -12.83 18.03
CA PRO A 211 -1.47 -14.13 18.66
C PRO A 211 -0.31 -14.62 19.54
N PHE A 212 0.92 -14.29 19.16
CA PHE A 212 2.12 -14.70 19.90
C PHE A 212 2.40 -13.81 21.10
N VAL A 213 2.08 -12.52 20.99
CA VAL A 213 2.20 -11.55 22.10
C VAL A 213 1.13 -11.84 23.16
N GLN A 214 -0.13 -12.02 22.74
CA GLN A 214 -1.26 -12.33 23.66
C GLN A 214 -1.06 -13.66 24.40
N SER A 215 -0.49 -14.66 23.75
CA SER A 215 -0.18 -15.96 24.38
C SER A 215 1.12 -15.94 25.20
N GLY A 216 1.85 -14.81 25.28
CA GLY A 216 3.12 -14.68 25.99
C GLY A 216 4.30 -15.46 25.37
N ARG A 217 4.11 -16.07 24.19
CA ARG A 217 5.16 -16.81 23.48
C ARG A 217 6.25 -15.86 22.93
N LEU A 218 5.87 -14.63 22.59
CA LEU A 218 6.78 -13.55 22.26
C LEU A 218 6.48 -12.34 23.13
N ARG A 219 7.51 -11.54 23.39
CA ARG A 219 7.39 -10.23 24.03
C ARG A 219 7.48 -9.14 22.98
N ALA A 220 6.50 -8.23 22.96
CA ALA A 220 6.57 -7.00 22.22
C ALA A 220 7.42 -5.98 22.97
N LEU A 221 8.53 -5.54 22.41
CA LEU A 221 9.39 -4.52 23.00
C LEU A 221 9.03 -3.11 22.57
N GLY A 222 8.45 -2.96 21.39
CA GLY A 222 8.03 -1.67 20.87
C GLY A 222 7.27 -1.76 19.57
N VAL A 223 6.42 -0.76 19.31
CA VAL A 223 5.81 -0.53 17.99
C VAL A 223 6.66 0.44 17.18
N THR A 224 6.62 0.30 15.87
CA THR A 224 7.52 1.04 14.96
C THR A 224 6.97 2.39 14.53
N THR A 225 5.74 2.69 14.89
CA THR A 225 5.10 4.01 14.69
C THR A 225 5.51 4.97 15.81
N ARG A 226 5.39 6.30 15.55
CA ARG A 226 5.69 7.33 16.58
C ARG A 226 4.77 7.28 17.79
N LYS A 227 3.56 6.77 17.61
CA LYS A 227 2.57 6.60 18.67
C LYS A 227 2.34 5.13 18.92
N ARG A 228 1.90 4.78 20.12
CA ARG A 228 1.48 3.44 20.47
C ARG A 228 0.34 2.98 19.57
N ALA A 229 0.31 1.69 19.23
CA ALA A 229 -0.79 1.11 18.46
C ALA A 229 -2.01 0.90 19.36
N ALA A 230 -3.21 1.19 18.85
CA ALA A 230 -4.46 1.04 19.60
C ALA A 230 -4.69 -0.39 20.11
N LEU A 231 -4.25 -1.40 19.37
CA LEU A 231 -4.35 -2.83 19.75
C LEU A 231 -3.26 -3.28 20.74
N LEU A 232 -2.22 -2.44 20.99
CA LEU A 232 -1.14 -2.70 21.95
C LEU A 232 -0.87 -1.43 22.79
N PRO A 233 -1.82 -0.96 23.61
CA PRO A 233 -1.71 0.32 24.30
C PRO A 233 -0.59 0.35 25.34
N ASP A 234 -0.20 -0.82 25.88
CA ASP A 234 0.87 -0.94 26.89
C ASP A 234 2.27 -1.07 26.28
N VAL A 235 2.38 -1.31 24.95
CA VAL A 235 3.66 -1.43 24.28
C VAL A 235 4.15 -0.05 23.85
N PRO A 236 5.36 0.39 24.28
CA PRO A 236 5.89 1.71 23.94
C PRO A 236 6.19 1.84 22.44
N ALA A 237 6.31 3.07 21.95
CA ALA A 237 6.92 3.32 20.66
C ALA A 237 8.44 3.07 20.75
N ILE A 238 9.05 2.49 19.71
CA ILE A 238 10.53 2.39 19.64
C ILE A 238 11.15 3.78 19.71
N ALA A 239 10.47 4.79 19.16
CA ALA A 239 10.88 6.20 19.21
C ALA A 239 11.07 6.75 20.64
N ASP A 240 10.41 6.17 21.65
CA ASP A 240 10.58 6.56 23.05
C ASP A 240 12.00 6.22 23.56
N THR A 241 12.63 5.17 22.99
CA THR A 241 14.00 4.75 23.31
C THR A 241 15.01 5.22 22.25
N LEU A 242 14.59 5.29 20.99
CA LEU A 242 15.42 5.63 19.83
C LEU A 242 14.78 6.80 19.07
N PRO A 243 15.03 8.06 19.52
CA PRO A 243 14.40 9.25 18.93
C PRO A 243 14.58 9.33 17.42
N GLY A 244 13.49 9.63 16.70
CA GLY A 244 13.48 9.72 15.25
C GLY A 244 13.25 8.39 14.53
N TYR A 245 13.22 7.27 15.24
CA TYR A 245 12.89 5.98 14.63
C TYR A 245 11.40 5.96 14.25
N GLU A 246 11.13 5.62 12.99
CA GLU A 246 9.78 5.37 12.49
C GLU A 246 9.85 4.48 11.25
N ASN A 247 9.07 3.42 11.24
CA ASN A 247 8.75 2.66 10.03
C ASN A 247 7.36 2.03 10.15
N PHE A 248 6.65 1.92 9.03
CA PHE A 248 5.31 1.32 8.99
C PHE A 248 5.00 0.82 7.58
N GLY A 249 4.15 -0.20 7.50
CA GLY A 249 3.51 -0.59 6.28
C GLY A 249 2.33 0.33 5.95
N TRP A 250 1.90 0.36 4.69
CA TRP A 250 0.73 1.14 4.29
C TRP A 250 0.05 0.52 3.07
N TYR A 251 -1.21 0.85 2.92
CA TYR A 251 -2.09 0.41 1.83
C TYR A 251 -2.73 1.62 1.19
N ALA A 252 -2.76 1.65 -0.15
CA ALA A 252 -3.32 2.75 -0.91
C ALA A 252 -4.00 2.28 -2.18
N MET A 253 -4.92 3.08 -2.72
CA MET A 253 -5.48 2.89 -4.04
C MET A 253 -4.80 3.80 -5.05
N VAL A 254 -4.48 3.23 -6.22
CA VAL A 254 -3.92 3.95 -7.36
C VAL A 254 -4.57 3.47 -8.67
N ALA A 255 -4.42 4.26 -9.73
CA ALA A 255 -4.83 3.93 -11.09
C ALA A 255 -3.64 4.13 -12.05
N PRO A 256 -3.71 3.68 -13.32
CA PRO A 256 -2.71 4.06 -14.35
C PRO A 256 -2.58 5.58 -14.46
N SER A 257 -1.38 6.06 -14.71
CA SER A 257 -1.17 7.49 -15.03
C SER A 257 -1.97 7.85 -16.28
N GLY A 258 -2.48 9.09 -16.35
CA GLY A 258 -3.35 9.53 -17.45
C GLY A 258 -4.84 9.20 -17.25
N THR A 259 -5.24 8.48 -16.18
CA THR A 259 -6.66 8.31 -15.82
C THR A 259 -7.30 9.70 -15.63
N PRO A 260 -8.49 9.97 -16.23
CA PRO A 260 -9.15 11.26 -16.18
C PRO A 260 -9.31 11.81 -14.75
N PRO A 261 -8.94 13.09 -14.52
CA PRO A 261 -8.98 13.69 -13.18
C PRO A 261 -10.36 13.64 -12.50
N GLU A 262 -11.43 13.76 -13.27
CA GLU A 262 -12.82 13.68 -12.79
C GLU A 262 -13.18 12.27 -12.29
N ILE A 263 -12.70 11.22 -12.96
CA ILE A 263 -12.86 9.83 -12.52
C ILE A 263 -12.09 9.62 -11.21
N LEU A 264 -10.82 10.05 -11.18
CA LEU A 264 -10.01 9.93 -9.96
C LEU A 264 -10.61 10.68 -8.77
N ALA A 265 -11.19 11.87 -9.00
CA ALA A 265 -11.86 12.63 -7.95
C ALA A 265 -13.11 11.92 -7.44
N LYS A 266 -13.94 11.36 -8.35
CA LYS A 266 -15.11 10.58 -8.00
C LYS A 266 -14.75 9.34 -7.18
N VAL A 267 -13.73 8.59 -7.60
CA VAL A 267 -13.26 7.39 -6.87
C VAL A 267 -12.67 7.77 -5.52
N ASN A 268 -11.86 8.83 -5.43
CA ASN A 268 -11.30 9.30 -4.17
C ASN A 268 -12.40 9.67 -3.17
N ALA A 269 -13.41 10.44 -3.59
CA ALA A 269 -14.50 10.86 -2.71
C ALA A 269 -15.26 9.66 -2.11
N GLU A 270 -15.61 8.67 -2.94
CA GLU A 270 -16.33 7.48 -2.47
C GLU A 270 -15.41 6.52 -1.68
N ALA A 271 -14.14 6.40 -2.04
CA ALA A 271 -13.17 5.63 -1.26
C ALA A 271 -12.99 6.20 0.16
N ILE A 272 -12.88 7.52 0.31
CA ILE A 272 -12.78 8.17 1.61
C ILE A 272 -14.04 7.90 2.46
N LYS A 273 -15.24 8.01 1.88
CA LYS A 273 -16.50 7.73 2.57
C LYS A 273 -16.53 6.26 3.03
N ALA A 274 -16.20 5.33 2.14
CA ALA A 274 -16.16 3.91 2.44
C ALA A 274 -15.18 3.60 3.60
N ILE A 275 -13.97 4.12 3.53
CA ILE A 275 -12.92 3.90 4.54
C ILE A 275 -13.34 4.43 5.92
N LYS A 276 -14.08 5.54 5.97
CA LYS A 276 -14.55 6.18 7.21
C LYS A 276 -15.89 5.65 7.72
N GLU A 277 -16.55 4.79 6.96
CA GLU A 277 -17.78 4.16 7.42
C GLU A 277 -17.53 3.30 8.67
N PRO A 278 -18.33 3.40 9.74
CA PRO A 278 -18.03 2.76 11.03
C PRO A 278 -17.74 1.27 10.95
N GLN A 279 -18.53 0.52 10.19
CA GLN A 279 -18.36 -0.93 10.05
C GLN A 279 -17.06 -1.30 9.33
N PHE A 280 -16.73 -0.59 8.24
CA PHE A 280 -15.47 -0.82 7.51
C PHE A 280 -14.26 -0.33 8.32
N ALA A 281 -14.40 0.82 8.96
CA ALA A 281 -13.38 1.35 9.86
C ALA A 281 -13.02 0.35 10.97
N GLU A 282 -13.99 -0.31 11.55
CA GLU A 282 -13.77 -1.34 12.56
C GLU A 282 -13.07 -2.58 12.00
N GLN A 283 -13.45 -3.01 10.80
CA GLN A 283 -12.75 -4.09 10.11
C GLN A 283 -11.28 -3.76 9.85
N LEU A 284 -10.97 -2.53 9.42
CA LEU A 284 -9.58 -2.10 9.23
C LEU A 284 -8.82 -2.06 10.56
N ARG A 285 -9.44 -1.53 11.63
CA ARG A 285 -8.81 -1.51 12.97
C ARG A 285 -8.56 -2.91 13.52
N SER A 286 -9.48 -3.84 13.32
CA SER A 286 -9.28 -5.24 13.74
C SER A 286 -8.11 -5.93 13.01
N LEU A 287 -7.77 -5.44 11.81
CA LEU A 287 -6.57 -5.80 11.06
C LEU A 287 -5.33 -4.98 11.47
N GLY A 288 -5.41 -4.20 12.55
CA GLY A 288 -4.31 -3.36 13.03
C GLY A 288 -3.97 -2.19 12.11
N ILE A 289 -4.91 -1.76 11.26
CA ILE A 289 -4.70 -0.67 10.31
C ILE A 289 -5.21 0.63 10.91
N ASP A 290 -4.33 1.61 11.05
CA ASP A 290 -4.67 2.97 11.38
C ASP A 290 -5.21 3.68 10.14
N ILE A 291 -6.47 4.10 10.21
CA ILE A 291 -7.20 4.66 9.08
C ILE A 291 -6.67 6.05 8.73
N VAL A 292 -6.47 6.30 7.44
CA VAL A 292 -6.10 7.63 6.91
C VAL A 292 -7.24 8.18 6.04
N GLY A 293 -7.51 7.62 4.88
CA GLY A 293 -8.56 8.09 3.98
C GLY A 293 -8.37 9.56 3.60
N ASN A 294 -7.30 9.87 2.86
CA ASN A 294 -6.89 11.24 2.53
C ASN A 294 -7.24 11.64 1.10
N THR A 295 -7.11 12.92 0.81
CA THR A 295 -7.25 13.48 -0.53
C THR A 295 -6.11 13.01 -1.45
N ARG A 296 -6.33 13.11 -2.76
CA ARG A 296 -5.32 12.79 -3.77
C ARG A 296 -4.03 13.60 -3.59
N ALA A 297 -4.14 14.90 -3.33
CA ALA A 297 -3.00 15.81 -3.14
C ALA A 297 -2.16 15.45 -1.90
N GLU A 298 -2.83 15.10 -0.80
CA GLU A 298 -2.17 14.62 0.43
C GLU A 298 -1.47 13.28 0.18
N PHE A 299 -2.11 12.37 -0.57
CA PHE A 299 -1.51 11.10 -0.90
C PHE A 299 -0.32 11.27 -1.88
N ASP A 300 -0.39 12.17 -2.84
CA ASP A 300 0.77 12.49 -3.72
C ASP A 300 1.94 13.04 -2.91
N THR A 301 1.67 13.87 -1.91
CA THR A 301 2.70 14.39 -1.00
C THR A 301 3.31 13.26 -0.16
N PHE A 302 2.47 12.38 0.39
CA PHE A 302 2.92 11.18 1.11
C PHE A 302 3.82 10.31 0.24
N ARG A 303 3.41 10.00 -1.00
CA ARG A 303 4.20 9.18 -1.95
C ARG A 303 5.57 9.77 -2.23
N ARG A 304 5.66 11.09 -2.47
CA ARG A 304 6.97 11.76 -2.71
C ARG A 304 7.88 11.63 -1.50
N ASN A 305 7.35 11.89 -0.30
CA ASN A 305 8.11 11.79 0.94
C ASN A 305 8.56 10.35 1.20
N GLU A 306 7.68 9.39 0.97
CA GLU A 306 7.96 7.97 1.17
C GLU A 306 9.00 7.43 0.18
N THR A 307 8.94 7.85 -1.09
CA THR A 307 9.95 7.50 -2.10
C THR A 307 11.34 7.98 -1.67
N LYS A 308 11.42 9.24 -1.22
CA LYS A 308 12.68 9.79 -0.70
C LYS A 308 13.16 9.03 0.52
N ARG A 309 12.29 8.84 1.52
CA ARG A 309 12.60 8.14 2.78
C ARG A 309 13.11 6.73 2.53
N MET A 310 12.42 5.94 1.67
CA MET A 310 12.85 4.59 1.33
C MET A 310 14.18 4.59 0.58
N GLY A 311 14.37 5.50 -0.36
CA GLY A 311 15.64 5.64 -1.08
C GLY A 311 16.82 5.90 -0.12
N ASP A 312 16.64 6.79 0.85
CA ASP A 312 17.67 7.10 1.85
C ASP A 312 17.99 5.86 2.72
N ILE A 313 16.99 5.12 3.18
CA ILE A 313 17.16 3.90 3.99
C ILE A 313 17.87 2.80 3.18
N ILE A 314 17.43 2.55 1.95
CA ILE A 314 18.01 1.48 1.10
C ILE A 314 19.47 1.79 0.75
N LYS A 315 19.77 3.06 0.47
CA LYS A 315 21.14 3.51 0.25
C LYS A 315 22.00 3.30 1.49
N ALA A 316 21.51 3.66 2.69
CA ALA A 316 22.23 3.43 3.94
C ALA A 316 22.43 1.94 4.23
N ALA A 317 21.45 1.10 3.85
CA ALA A 317 21.53 -0.35 3.99
C ALA A 317 22.46 -1.04 2.98
N SER A 318 22.95 -0.34 1.96
CA SER A 318 23.69 -0.91 0.81
C SER A 318 22.95 -2.10 0.17
N LEU A 319 21.62 -2.06 0.20
CA LEU A 319 20.76 -3.13 -0.34
C LEU A 319 20.65 -2.98 -1.87
N ASN A 320 21.56 -3.60 -2.58
CA ASN A 320 21.43 -3.86 -4.01
C ASN A 320 21.20 -5.37 -4.20
N LEU A 321 19.96 -5.76 -4.40
CA LEU A 321 19.61 -7.12 -4.84
C LEU A 321 19.56 -7.08 -6.38
N GLN A 322 20.57 -7.64 -7.03
CA GLN A 322 20.61 -7.85 -8.47
C GLN A 322 19.65 -8.97 -8.89
#